data_855b87e743443bf2aef44183c5b37fb6
#
_entry.id   855b87e743443bf2aef44183c5b37fb6
#
_cell.length_a   1.000
_cell.length_b   1.000
_cell.length_c   1.000
_cell.angle_alpha   90.00
_cell.angle_beta   90.00
_cell.angle_gamma   90.00
#
_symmetry.space_group_name_H-M   'P 1'
#
loop_
_entity.id
_entity.type
_entity.pdbx_description
1 polymer ?
#
loop_
_entity_poly.entity_id
_entity_poly.type
_entity_poly.pdbx_seq_one_letter_code
_entity_poly.pdbx_strand_id
1 'polypeptide(L)'
;MAFGISSVLGVEFGSAQLRVVQGCVSGNLLKVYDFAADEILVSNPENAAQQLESLIERKGLRSYPVALTLSGPGVVHRVLDFPSMPLNELALVVEREMSLAGGSGGEAVFGWEVIEEKDSGNLKEMRVLVAIAPKLQVEEAQKLLAQCRLKPALFTTLPISLLRSLRFVQGEGKGLHTVLYLGSQRGYLLGVKDGVWSFYREFSSRTPDAGGDTLLEEAVREANRALLYHRQRYQEAGEVGFLLSGEKGFEELQIRLQRETGIQAELVRTGLGLDLSPLGERANIFRDLFPSFLIPLGLVAAAYLPAGINLAPKAARKPVSKRPSIDLSYFKQPVLALILLPLFLGVHLILAFTERHYQGLLQDRSNLYAQWSPAIQGAEESRVLRENEKLLAQSMGSGRVGETSWVVLFKVLSRLAPNELVLHSMGLQRDKGKGVWLVNLKGQVISPDSYTAQSAFNRFYQGLKISPYFERLELLPLDISTFSEKVGGQETKNAGTSPPEAAAQAKPEGGEIKKTRIQFEVRAQSRGI
;
A
#
# COMPACT_ATOMS: atom_id res chain seq x y z
N MET A 1 -8.31 33.50 23.39
CA MET A 1 -7.63 32.22 23.10
C MET A 1 -8.26 31.64 21.85
N ALA A 2 -7.59 31.75 20.71
CA ALA A 2 -8.04 31.12 19.49
C ALA A 2 -7.91 29.60 19.68
N PHE A 3 -9.01 28.88 19.73
CA PHE A 3 -9.00 27.40 19.65
C PHE A 3 -8.57 27.01 18.24
N GLY A 4 -7.23 26.90 18.11
CA GLY A 4 -6.56 26.86 16.82
C GLY A 4 -6.85 25.60 16.02
N ILE A 5 -6.89 25.81 14.75
CA ILE A 5 -6.66 24.82 13.71
C ILE A 5 -5.48 23.96 14.17
N SER A 6 -5.67 22.66 14.23
CA SER A 6 -4.61 21.72 14.61
C SER A 6 -3.55 21.70 13.51
N SER A 7 -2.58 22.63 13.56
CA SER A 7 -1.45 22.61 12.63
C SER A 7 -0.46 21.48 12.99
N VAL A 8 0.32 21.07 12.02
CA VAL A 8 1.33 20.02 12.12
C VAL A 8 2.69 20.63 11.79
N LEU A 9 3.73 20.14 12.43
CA LEU A 9 5.10 20.44 12.07
C LEU A 9 5.63 19.36 11.13
N GLY A 10 5.93 19.74 9.89
CA GLY A 10 6.74 18.90 9.00
C GLY A 10 8.20 19.13 9.29
N VAL A 11 8.91 18.12 9.75
CA VAL A 11 10.32 18.18 10.13
C VAL A 11 11.14 17.29 9.22
N GLU A 12 12.14 17.85 8.57
CA GLU A 12 13.09 17.16 7.73
C GLU A 12 14.51 17.32 8.27
N PHE A 13 15.17 16.20 8.52
CA PHE A 13 16.62 16.17 8.72
C PHE A 13 17.28 15.87 7.38
N GLY A 14 17.68 16.93 6.67
CA GLY A 14 18.52 16.80 5.47
C GLY A 14 19.96 16.47 5.85
N SER A 15 20.82 16.33 4.84
CA SER A 15 22.24 16.04 5.06
C SER A 15 23.03 17.23 5.59
N ALA A 16 22.59 18.43 5.32
CA ALA A 16 23.23 19.68 5.74
C ALA A 16 22.31 20.63 6.51
N GLN A 17 21.01 20.46 6.44
CA GLN A 17 20.03 21.39 7.01
C GLN A 17 18.86 20.67 7.69
N LEU A 18 18.48 21.17 8.86
CA LEU A 18 17.21 20.88 9.51
C LEU A 18 16.18 21.88 9.00
N ARG A 19 15.08 21.38 8.42
CA ARG A 19 13.98 22.22 7.93
C ARG A 19 12.68 21.89 8.63
N VAL A 20 11.96 22.92 8.99
CA VAL A 20 10.68 22.81 9.67
C VAL A 20 9.66 23.70 8.98
N VAL A 21 8.46 23.17 8.75
CA VAL A 21 7.28 23.91 8.28
C VAL A 21 6.14 23.66 9.24
N GLN A 22 5.54 24.72 9.76
CA GLN A 22 4.26 24.66 10.45
C GLN A 22 3.13 24.93 9.46
N GLY A 23 2.20 24.01 9.33
CA GLY A 23 1.09 24.18 8.41
C GLY A 23 -0.12 23.32 8.73
N CYS A 24 -1.18 23.56 7.97
CA CYS A 24 -2.38 22.72 7.98
C CYS A 24 -2.94 22.58 6.57
N VAL A 25 -3.72 21.52 6.35
CA VAL A 25 -4.49 21.33 5.11
C VAL A 25 -5.95 21.62 5.40
N SER A 26 -6.53 22.53 4.60
CA SER A 26 -7.94 22.88 4.65
C SER A 26 -8.53 22.83 3.24
N GLY A 27 -9.33 21.79 2.98
CA GLY A 27 -9.80 21.52 1.62
C GLY A 27 -8.63 21.21 0.67
N ASN A 28 -8.52 21.96 -0.42
CA ASN A 28 -7.45 21.83 -1.41
C ASN A 28 -6.27 22.80 -1.17
N LEU A 29 -6.26 23.52 -0.06
CA LEU A 29 -5.22 24.46 0.27
C LEU A 29 -4.36 23.97 1.44
N LEU A 30 -3.03 24.07 1.28
CA LEU A 30 -2.07 23.91 2.35
C LEU A 30 -1.66 25.30 2.84
N LYS A 31 -2.00 25.62 4.08
CA LYS A 31 -1.65 26.89 4.72
C LYS A 31 -0.34 26.74 5.47
N VAL A 32 0.57 27.67 5.21
CA VAL A 32 1.87 27.74 5.90
C VAL A 32 1.85 28.88 6.92
N TYR A 33 2.02 28.54 8.20
CA TYR A 33 2.01 29.50 9.30
C TYR A 33 3.39 29.97 9.69
N ASP A 34 4.38 29.07 9.67
CA ASP A 34 5.78 29.39 9.95
C ASP A 34 6.70 28.39 9.24
N PHE A 35 7.95 28.81 9.06
CA PHE A 35 9.01 27.98 8.54
C PHE A 35 10.36 28.36 9.12
N ALA A 36 11.27 27.41 9.15
CA ALA A 36 12.65 27.63 9.57
C ALA A 36 13.59 26.64 8.90
N ALA A 37 14.83 27.04 8.72
CA ALA A 37 15.93 26.18 8.34
C ALA A 37 17.15 26.54 9.18
N ASP A 38 17.82 25.54 9.73
CA ASP A 38 19.08 25.66 10.45
C ASP A 38 20.11 24.70 9.81
N GLU A 39 21.38 25.09 9.75
CA GLU A 39 22.44 24.22 9.31
C GLU A 39 22.69 23.11 10.34
N ILE A 40 22.83 21.87 9.88
CA ILE A 40 23.20 20.75 10.75
C ILE A 40 24.73 20.75 10.89
N LEU A 41 25.20 21.16 12.07
CA LEU A 41 26.62 21.30 12.35
C LEU A 41 27.35 19.96 12.61
N VAL A 42 26.61 18.90 12.96
CA VAL A 42 27.24 17.60 13.31
C VAL A 42 26.27 16.43 13.01
N SER A 43 26.81 15.37 12.43
CA SER A 43 26.08 14.14 12.08
C SER A 43 25.73 13.22 13.27
N ASN A 44 25.72 13.70 14.50
CA ASN A 44 25.39 12.90 15.68
C ASN A 44 23.90 13.04 16.03
N PRO A 45 23.15 11.94 16.25
CA PRO A 45 21.72 11.98 16.63
C PRO A 45 21.40 12.83 17.87
N GLU A 46 22.28 12.86 18.86
CA GLU A 46 22.09 13.68 20.07
C GLU A 46 22.12 15.18 19.75
N ASN A 47 23.01 15.59 18.87
CA ASN A 47 23.09 16.98 18.42
C ASN A 47 21.88 17.36 17.55
N ALA A 48 21.38 16.43 16.74
CA ALA A 48 20.16 16.65 15.96
C ALA A 48 18.94 16.90 16.87
N ALA A 49 18.82 16.17 17.98
CA ALA A 49 17.76 16.39 18.96
C ALA A 49 17.89 17.77 19.63
N GLN A 50 19.08 18.16 20.04
CA GLN A 50 19.34 19.49 20.66
C GLN A 50 19.06 20.63 19.68
N GLN A 51 19.45 20.49 18.41
CA GLN A 51 19.16 21.49 17.38
C GLN A 51 17.66 21.63 17.13
N LEU A 52 16.95 20.50 17.00
CA LEU A 52 15.50 20.53 16.85
C LEU A 52 14.82 21.16 18.07
N GLU A 53 15.23 20.78 19.28
CA GLU A 53 14.69 21.34 20.51
C GLU A 53 14.89 22.87 20.58
N SER A 54 16.10 23.34 20.32
CA SER A 54 16.44 24.77 20.26
C SER A 54 15.60 25.52 19.22
N LEU A 55 15.43 24.95 18.02
CA LEU A 55 14.62 25.53 16.96
C LEU A 55 13.15 25.64 17.37
N ILE A 56 12.60 24.56 17.94
CA ILE A 56 11.20 24.50 18.41
C ILE A 56 10.95 25.47 19.54
N GLU A 57 11.90 25.63 20.46
CA GLU A 57 11.80 26.62 21.56
C GLU A 57 11.82 28.05 21.05
N ARG A 58 12.81 28.39 20.24
CA ARG A 58 12.92 29.74 19.64
C ARG A 58 11.67 30.15 18.88
N LYS A 59 10.96 29.17 18.30
CA LYS A 59 9.74 29.40 17.49
C LYS A 59 8.44 29.20 18.26
N GLY A 60 8.47 28.70 19.50
CA GLY A 60 7.27 28.45 20.30
C GLY A 60 6.39 27.32 19.77
N LEU A 61 6.98 26.28 19.11
CA LEU A 61 6.26 25.26 18.35
C LEU A 61 6.01 23.94 19.11
N ARG A 62 6.29 23.86 20.41
CA ARG A 62 6.20 22.62 21.22
C ARG A 62 4.84 21.94 21.28
N SER A 63 3.75 22.67 21.06
CA SER A 63 2.39 22.15 21.23
C SER A 63 1.88 21.35 20.01
N TYR A 64 2.58 21.42 18.90
CA TYR A 64 2.13 20.83 17.64
C TYR A 64 2.61 19.39 17.44
N PRO A 65 1.78 18.51 16.85
CA PRO A 65 2.23 17.18 16.47
C PRO A 65 3.23 17.25 15.31
N VAL A 66 4.15 16.29 15.27
CA VAL A 66 5.26 16.26 14.30
C VAL A 66 5.06 15.19 13.25
N ALA A 67 5.22 15.56 12.00
CA ALA A 67 5.41 14.66 10.88
C ALA A 67 6.90 14.66 10.49
N LEU A 68 7.51 13.46 10.41
CA LEU A 68 8.94 13.27 10.20
C LEU A 68 9.20 12.33 9.04
N THR A 69 10.28 12.58 8.27
CA THR A 69 10.77 11.62 7.27
C THR A 69 11.69 10.59 7.90
N LEU A 70 11.50 9.32 7.51
CA LEU A 70 12.49 8.26 7.66
C LEU A 70 13.27 8.13 6.36
N SER A 71 14.58 8.18 6.44
CA SER A 71 15.48 8.07 5.30
C SER A 71 16.75 7.32 5.69
N GLY A 72 17.43 6.72 4.72
CA GLY A 72 18.69 6.03 4.93
C GLY A 72 18.65 4.54 4.58
N PRO A 73 19.72 3.79 4.90
CA PRO A 73 19.84 2.39 4.51
C PRO A 73 18.70 1.53 5.07
N GLY A 74 18.15 0.67 4.21
CA GLY A 74 17.07 -0.24 4.59
C GLY A 74 15.65 0.34 4.46
N VAL A 75 15.48 1.63 4.16
CA VAL A 75 14.16 2.16 3.77
C VAL A 75 13.89 1.79 2.31
N VAL A 76 12.88 0.97 2.10
CA VAL A 76 12.57 0.39 0.78
C VAL A 76 11.12 0.67 0.41
N HIS A 77 10.89 0.88 -0.88
CA HIS A 77 9.55 1.04 -1.44
C HIS A 77 9.28 -0.09 -2.43
N ARG A 78 8.09 -0.67 -2.35
CA ARG A 78 7.61 -1.69 -3.29
C ARG A 78 6.23 -1.31 -3.80
N VAL A 79 6.00 -1.58 -5.07
CA VAL A 79 4.67 -1.51 -5.67
C VAL A 79 4.25 -2.94 -5.94
N LEU A 80 3.11 -3.33 -5.39
CA LEU A 80 2.54 -4.67 -5.51
C LEU A 80 1.19 -4.55 -6.20
N ASP A 81 0.91 -5.48 -7.12
CA ASP A 81 -0.34 -5.54 -7.84
C ASP A 81 -1.19 -6.69 -7.27
N PHE A 82 -2.41 -6.38 -6.83
CA PHE A 82 -3.36 -7.34 -6.26
C PHE A 82 -4.67 -7.31 -7.05
N PRO A 83 -5.43 -8.42 -7.08
CA PRO A 83 -6.83 -8.38 -7.50
C PRO A 83 -7.61 -7.40 -6.63
N SER A 84 -8.62 -6.73 -7.20
CA SER A 84 -9.49 -5.83 -6.42
C SER A 84 -10.23 -6.62 -5.33
N MET A 85 -10.09 -6.17 -4.10
CA MET A 85 -10.68 -6.78 -2.92
C MET A 85 -11.01 -5.72 -1.86
N PRO A 86 -11.85 -6.01 -0.87
CA PRO A 86 -12.11 -5.11 0.25
C PRO A 86 -10.83 -4.76 1.01
N LEU A 87 -10.71 -3.51 1.50
CA LEU A 87 -9.50 -3.00 2.16
C LEU A 87 -9.09 -3.82 3.40
N ASN A 88 -10.05 -4.42 4.12
CA ASN A 88 -9.77 -5.30 5.25
C ASN A 88 -9.10 -6.61 4.83
N GLU A 89 -9.48 -7.18 3.70
CA GLU A 89 -8.85 -8.37 3.13
C GLU A 89 -7.48 -8.04 2.55
N LEU A 90 -7.39 -6.92 1.81
CA LEU A 90 -6.12 -6.41 1.29
C LEU A 90 -5.09 -6.20 2.41
N ALA A 91 -5.52 -5.68 3.57
CA ALA A 91 -4.64 -5.50 4.72
C ALA A 91 -3.99 -6.81 5.17
N LEU A 92 -4.76 -7.90 5.24
CA LEU A 92 -4.26 -9.22 5.63
C LEU A 92 -3.30 -9.80 4.59
N VAL A 93 -3.62 -9.60 3.29
CA VAL A 93 -2.77 -10.08 2.19
C VAL A 93 -1.44 -9.34 2.17
N VAL A 94 -1.47 -8.00 2.29
CA VAL A 94 -0.24 -7.19 2.35
C VAL A 94 0.60 -7.56 3.57
N GLU A 95 -0.02 -7.75 4.75
CA GLU A 95 0.68 -8.16 5.96
C GLU A 95 1.38 -9.52 5.78
N ARG A 96 0.71 -10.47 5.15
CA ARG A 96 1.28 -11.77 4.81
C ARG A 96 2.46 -11.66 3.83
N GLU A 97 2.29 -10.90 2.75
CA GLU A 97 3.36 -10.68 1.76
C GLU A 97 4.59 -10.02 2.39
N MET A 98 4.37 -9.05 3.28
CA MET A 98 5.47 -8.38 3.97
C MET A 98 6.15 -9.31 4.98
N SER A 99 5.42 -10.16 5.67
CA SER A 99 5.97 -11.17 6.58
C SER A 99 6.84 -12.20 5.86
N LEU A 100 6.44 -12.61 4.64
CA LEU A 100 7.21 -13.52 3.80
C LEU A 100 8.46 -12.86 3.20
N ALA A 101 8.35 -11.59 2.81
CA ALA A 101 9.44 -10.84 2.18
C ALA A 101 10.48 -10.32 3.18
N GLY A 102 10.11 -10.17 4.43
CA GLY A 102 10.92 -9.52 5.48
C GLY A 102 11.91 -10.43 6.20
N GLY A 103 12.08 -11.69 5.80
CA GLY A 103 12.98 -12.60 6.53
C GLY A 103 12.60 -12.68 8.02
N SER A 104 12.51 -13.83 8.58
CA SER A 104 12.17 -14.12 9.97
C SER A 104 12.82 -13.16 10.97
N GLY A 105 12.09 -12.18 11.53
CA GLY A 105 12.65 -11.49 12.65
C GLY A 105 12.01 -10.22 13.18
N GLY A 106 10.91 -9.71 12.66
CA GLY A 106 10.26 -8.54 13.29
C GLY A 106 11.11 -7.25 13.31
N GLU A 107 12.15 -7.16 12.50
CA GLU A 107 13.11 -6.05 12.46
C GLU A 107 12.68 -4.90 11.54
N ALA A 108 11.56 -5.03 10.84
CA ALA A 108 11.04 -4.02 9.94
C ALA A 108 9.62 -3.59 10.31
N VAL A 109 9.33 -2.32 10.10
CA VAL A 109 8.00 -1.72 10.17
C VAL A 109 7.58 -1.38 8.76
N PHE A 110 6.34 -1.63 8.39
CA PHE A 110 5.81 -1.26 7.09
C PHE A 110 4.48 -0.51 7.20
N GLY A 111 4.20 0.26 6.18
CA GLY A 111 2.92 0.91 5.93
C GLY A 111 2.60 0.80 4.44
N TRP A 112 1.33 0.84 4.11
CA TRP A 112 0.89 0.71 2.73
C TRP A 112 -0.30 1.61 2.41
N GLU A 113 -0.50 1.88 1.13
CA GLU A 113 -1.66 2.59 0.60
C GLU A 113 -1.98 2.12 -0.82
N VAL A 114 -3.25 2.15 -1.20
CA VAL A 114 -3.67 1.92 -2.59
C VAL A 114 -3.40 3.20 -3.38
N ILE A 115 -2.56 3.09 -4.42
CA ILE A 115 -2.17 4.22 -5.27
C ILE A 115 -2.94 4.28 -6.57
N GLU A 116 -3.49 3.16 -7.04
CA GLU A 116 -4.23 3.08 -8.30
C GLU A 116 -5.18 1.89 -8.27
N GLU A 117 -6.38 2.08 -8.80
CA GLU A 117 -7.31 1.00 -9.12
C GLU A 117 -7.47 0.96 -10.63
N LYS A 118 -7.18 -0.17 -11.26
CA LYS A 118 -7.29 -0.37 -12.70
C LYS A 118 -8.47 -1.28 -13.02
N ASP A 119 -9.26 -0.87 -13.98
CA ASP A 119 -10.30 -1.70 -14.58
C ASP A 119 -9.79 -2.14 -15.96
N SER A 120 -9.30 -3.38 -16.04
CA SER A 120 -8.80 -3.99 -17.27
C SER A 120 -9.86 -4.91 -17.88
N GLY A 121 -11.07 -4.42 -18.04
CA GLY A 121 -12.20 -5.14 -18.64
C GLY A 121 -12.79 -6.23 -17.74
N ASN A 122 -12.18 -7.41 -17.67
CA ASN A 122 -12.68 -8.52 -16.86
C ASN A 122 -11.98 -8.67 -15.49
N LEU A 123 -10.92 -7.91 -15.26
CA LEU A 123 -10.11 -7.99 -14.02
C LEU A 123 -9.93 -6.58 -13.48
N LYS A 124 -10.41 -6.37 -12.26
CA LYS A 124 -10.09 -5.19 -11.49
C LYS A 124 -8.84 -5.46 -10.67
N GLU A 125 -7.86 -4.60 -10.82
CA GLU A 125 -6.58 -4.70 -10.12
C GLU A 125 -6.35 -3.48 -9.25
N MET A 126 -5.75 -3.69 -8.08
CA MET A 126 -5.31 -2.65 -7.18
C MET A 126 -3.80 -2.62 -7.12
N ARG A 127 -3.21 -1.45 -7.32
CA ARG A 127 -1.78 -1.21 -7.10
C ARG A 127 -1.56 -0.62 -5.73
N VAL A 128 -0.71 -1.26 -4.96
CA VAL A 128 -0.43 -0.92 -3.57
C VAL A 128 1.03 -0.51 -3.44
N LEU A 129 1.24 0.71 -2.96
CA LEU A 129 2.57 1.17 -2.57
C LEU A 129 2.81 0.76 -1.12
N VAL A 130 3.92 0.07 -0.88
CA VAL A 130 4.37 -0.33 0.45
C VAL A 130 5.70 0.36 0.75
N ALA A 131 5.80 1.03 1.88
CA ALA A 131 7.06 1.52 2.42
C ALA A 131 7.47 0.67 3.62
N ILE A 132 8.72 0.29 3.66
CA ILE A 132 9.34 -0.56 4.69
C ILE A 132 10.50 0.22 5.27
N ALA A 133 10.61 0.25 6.60
CA ALA A 133 11.74 0.84 7.30
C ALA A 133 12.25 -0.11 8.40
N PRO A 134 13.55 -0.13 8.70
CA PRO A 134 14.08 -0.84 9.84
C PRO A 134 13.43 -0.35 11.14
N LYS A 135 13.04 -1.28 12.01
CA LYS A 135 12.41 -0.97 13.30
C LYS A 135 13.30 -0.05 14.15
N LEU A 136 14.61 -0.27 14.10
CA LEU A 136 15.59 0.55 14.79
C LEU A 136 15.48 2.03 14.40
N GLN A 137 15.35 2.36 13.10
CA GLN A 137 15.19 3.73 12.64
C GLN A 137 13.89 4.38 13.14
N VAL A 138 12.81 3.61 13.21
CA VAL A 138 11.53 4.08 13.78
C VAL A 138 11.66 4.38 15.27
N GLU A 139 12.37 3.51 16.01
CA GLU A 139 12.64 3.68 17.44
C GLU A 139 13.57 4.87 17.71
N GLU A 140 14.59 5.06 16.90
CA GLU A 140 15.49 6.23 16.96
C GLU A 140 14.74 7.55 16.71
N ALA A 141 13.91 7.59 15.67
CA ALA A 141 13.05 8.75 15.40
C ALA A 141 12.09 9.03 16.55
N GLN A 142 11.53 7.98 17.18
CA GLN A 142 10.67 8.13 18.34
C GLN A 142 11.44 8.66 19.57
N LYS A 143 12.64 8.15 19.82
CA LYS A 143 13.52 8.63 20.91
C LYS A 143 13.89 10.10 20.70
N LEU A 144 14.27 10.49 19.49
CA LEU A 144 14.59 11.87 19.14
C LEU A 144 13.43 12.80 19.45
N LEU A 145 12.21 12.48 19.01
CA LEU A 145 11.05 13.31 19.32
C LEU A 145 10.72 13.32 20.83
N ALA A 146 10.90 12.20 21.53
CA ALA A 146 10.69 12.11 22.98
C ALA A 146 11.67 12.99 23.76
N GLN A 147 12.95 13.05 23.35
CA GLN A 147 13.95 13.95 23.92
C GLN A 147 13.54 15.42 23.78
N CYS A 148 12.99 15.80 22.62
CA CYS A 148 12.44 17.14 22.38
C CYS A 148 11.05 17.36 23.00
N ARG A 149 10.47 16.41 23.72
CA ARG A 149 9.10 16.42 24.26
C ARG A 149 8.03 16.64 23.21
N LEU A 150 8.29 16.20 21.98
CA LEU A 150 7.38 16.28 20.85
C LEU A 150 6.61 14.98 20.67
N LYS A 151 5.40 15.06 20.11
CA LYS A 151 4.56 13.89 19.85
C LYS A 151 4.48 13.63 18.34
N PRO A 152 4.73 12.40 17.89
CA PRO A 152 4.61 12.06 16.48
C PRO A 152 3.14 12.08 16.03
N ALA A 153 2.87 12.70 14.88
CA ALA A 153 1.65 12.53 14.11
C ALA A 153 1.86 11.46 13.04
N LEU A 154 3.02 11.54 12.37
CA LEU A 154 3.33 10.74 11.19
C LEU A 154 4.84 10.50 11.12
N PHE A 155 5.23 9.24 10.84
CA PHE A 155 6.51 8.92 10.25
C PHE A 155 6.26 8.39 8.84
N THR A 156 6.86 9.01 7.86
CA THR A 156 6.77 8.57 6.47
C THR A 156 8.13 8.65 5.79
N THR A 157 8.21 8.42 4.50
CA THR A 157 9.45 8.42 3.77
C THR A 157 9.56 9.65 2.87
N LEU A 158 10.79 10.00 2.52
CA LEU A 158 11.08 11.17 1.70
C LEU A 158 10.30 11.18 0.37
N PRO A 159 10.29 10.09 -0.44
CA PRO A 159 9.58 10.13 -1.71
C PRO A 159 8.07 10.24 -1.57
N ILE A 160 7.50 9.72 -0.48
CA ILE A 160 6.07 9.91 -0.19
C ILE A 160 5.79 11.38 0.16
N SER A 161 6.67 12.02 0.93
CA SER A 161 6.55 13.45 1.21
C SER A 161 6.61 14.29 -0.07
N LEU A 162 7.56 14.00 -0.96
CA LEU A 162 7.63 14.65 -2.27
C LEU A 162 6.34 14.46 -3.08
N LEU A 163 5.83 13.24 -3.16
CA LEU A 163 4.58 12.96 -3.86
C LEU A 163 3.41 13.80 -3.30
N ARG A 164 3.33 13.93 -1.98
CA ARG A 164 2.24 14.68 -1.33
C ARG A 164 2.34 16.19 -1.54
N SER A 165 3.56 16.73 -1.59
CA SER A 165 3.76 18.16 -1.86
C SER A 165 3.33 18.57 -3.26
N LEU A 166 3.54 17.70 -4.26
CA LEU A 166 3.22 17.98 -5.66
C LEU A 166 1.75 18.36 -5.88
N ARG A 167 0.84 17.74 -5.14
CA ARG A 167 -0.59 18.06 -5.21
C ARG A 167 -0.88 19.55 -4.97
N PHE A 168 -0.12 20.19 -4.10
CA PHE A 168 -0.30 21.59 -3.74
C PHE A 168 0.51 22.55 -4.60
N VAL A 169 1.49 22.03 -5.31
CA VAL A 169 2.38 22.79 -6.20
C VAL A 169 1.88 22.81 -7.64
N GLN A 170 1.53 21.65 -8.17
CA GLN A 170 1.08 21.48 -9.55
C GLN A 170 -0.44 21.38 -9.70
N GLY A 171 -1.18 21.27 -8.57
CA GLY A 171 -2.59 20.90 -8.58
C GLY A 171 -2.79 19.42 -8.94
N GLU A 172 -3.91 19.09 -9.57
CA GLU A 172 -4.16 17.77 -10.15
C GLU A 172 -3.48 17.63 -11.51
N GLY A 173 -2.13 17.78 -11.53
CA GLY A 173 -1.34 17.76 -12.75
C GLY A 173 -1.52 16.46 -13.52
N LYS A 174 -2.11 16.56 -14.72
CA LYS A 174 -2.16 15.46 -15.67
C LYS A 174 -0.81 15.35 -16.38
N GLY A 175 -0.44 14.12 -16.74
CA GLY A 175 0.77 13.85 -17.50
C GLY A 175 1.89 13.21 -16.68
N LEU A 176 3.04 13.07 -17.33
CA LEU A 176 4.25 12.48 -16.76
C LEU A 176 5.15 13.57 -16.19
N HIS A 177 5.47 13.47 -14.92
CA HIS A 177 6.37 14.38 -14.25
C HIS A 177 7.46 13.60 -13.53
N THR A 178 8.68 14.10 -13.57
CA THR A 178 9.80 13.59 -12.79
C THR A 178 10.31 14.71 -11.89
N VAL A 179 10.24 14.49 -10.58
CA VAL A 179 10.83 15.40 -9.61
C VAL A 179 12.24 14.95 -9.31
N LEU A 180 13.18 15.81 -9.54
CA LEU A 180 14.57 15.63 -9.19
C LEU A 180 14.89 16.54 -8.00
N TYR A 181 15.08 15.93 -6.84
CA TYR A 181 15.45 16.62 -5.61
C TYR A 181 16.94 16.46 -5.37
N LEU A 182 17.66 17.57 -5.23
CA LEU A 182 19.08 17.61 -4.92
C LEU A 182 19.31 18.05 -3.47
N GLY A 183 19.78 17.12 -2.65
CA GLY A 183 20.39 17.45 -1.36
C GLY A 183 21.87 17.76 -1.51
N SER A 184 22.57 17.96 -0.40
CA SER A 184 24.02 18.26 -0.43
C SER A 184 24.89 17.05 -0.78
N GLN A 185 24.49 15.83 -0.44
CA GLN A 185 25.25 14.58 -0.65
C GLN A 185 24.47 13.53 -1.46
N ARG A 186 23.17 13.62 -1.49
CA ARG A 186 22.27 12.64 -2.12
C ARG A 186 21.24 13.34 -2.98
N GLY A 187 20.86 12.69 -4.06
CA GLY A 187 19.78 13.10 -4.91
C GLY A 187 18.68 12.04 -4.97
N TYR A 188 17.51 12.47 -5.33
CA TYR A 188 16.32 11.63 -5.39
C TYR A 188 15.54 11.94 -6.65
N LEU A 189 15.08 10.89 -7.30
CA LEU A 189 14.22 10.95 -8.46
C LEU A 189 12.88 10.30 -8.14
N LEU A 190 11.79 11.03 -8.29
CA LEU A 190 10.44 10.54 -8.16
C LEU A 190 9.70 10.73 -9.48
N GLY A 191 9.32 9.64 -10.13
CA GLY A 191 8.45 9.65 -11.31
C GLY A 191 6.98 9.57 -10.88
N VAL A 192 6.16 10.43 -11.47
CA VAL A 192 4.72 10.54 -11.19
C VAL A 192 3.96 10.60 -12.50
N LYS A 193 2.89 9.79 -12.64
CA LYS A 193 1.97 9.86 -13.76
C LYS A 193 0.57 10.18 -13.25
N ASP A 194 -0.02 11.27 -13.72
CA ASP A 194 -1.36 11.72 -13.32
C ASP A 194 -1.54 11.80 -11.80
N GLY A 195 -0.51 12.26 -11.08
CA GLY A 195 -0.50 12.32 -9.62
C GLY A 195 -0.20 10.99 -8.90
N VAL A 196 -0.05 9.88 -9.63
CA VAL A 196 0.20 8.54 -9.10
C VAL A 196 1.69 8.20 -9.16
N TRP A 197 2.17 7.53 -8.12
CA TRP A 197 3.54 7.02 -8.04
C TRP A 197 3.88 6.10 -9.23
N SER A 198 4.99 6.39 -9.91
CA SER A 198 5.51 5.57 -11.00
C SER A 198 6.77 4.82 -10.59
N PHE A 199 7.80 5.54 -10.16
CA PHE A 199 9.06 4.97 -9.67
C PHE A 199 9.75 5.94 -8.71
N TYR A 200 10.74 5.42 -7.99
CA TYR A 200 11.64 6.19 -7.14
C TYR A 200 13.06 5.65 -7.24
N ARG A 201 14.03 6.54 -7.24
CA ARG A 201 15.46 6.23 -7.21
C ARG A 201 16.18 7.18 -6.29
N GLU A 202 17.12 6.64 -5.54
CA GLU A 202 18.09 7.40 -4.74
C GLU A 202 19.45 7.25 -5.39
N PHE A 203 20.21 8.33 -5.44
CA PHE A 203 21.57 8.33 -5.93
C PHE A 203 22.45 9.23 -5.07
N SER A 204 23.75 8.99 -5.08
CA SER A 204 24.74 9.75 -4.32
C SER A 204 26.00 9.96 -5.16
N SER A 205 26.83 10.90 -4.75
CA SER A 205 28.17 11.02 -5.34
C SER A 205 28.95 9.71 -5.17
N ARG A 206 29.64 9.27 -6.20
CA ARG A 206 30.46 8.04 -6.17
C ARG A 206 31.68 8.15 -5.28
N THR A 207 32.19 9.36 -5.12
CA THR A 207 33.36 9.67 -4.28
C THR A 207 32.92 10.69 -3.23
N PRO A 208 33.01 10.35 -1.94
CA PRO A 208 32.57 11.26 -0.86
C PRO A 208 33.31 12.61 -0.86
N ASP A 209 34.57 12.63 -1.34
CA ASP A 209 35.43 13.80 -1.33
C ASP A 209 35.45 14.61 -2.64
N ALA A 210 34.84 14.09 -3.70
CA ALA A 210 34.72 14.79 -4.97
C ALA A 210 33.47 15.68 -4.95
N GLY A 211 33.64 16.96 -4.77
CA GLY A 211 32.64 18.02 -4.64
C GLY A 211 31.32 17.88 -5.43
N GLY A 212 30.46 18.89 -5.43
CA GLY A 212 29.11 18.87 -6.00
C GLY A 212 29.00 18.42 -7.47
N ASP A 213 30.10 18.43 -8.20
CA ASP A 213 30.15 18.10 -9.63
C ASP A 213 29.77 16.63 -9.91
N THR A 214 30.23 15.70 -9.08
CA THR A 214 29.91 14.26 -9.24
C THR A 214 28.44 13.94 -8.92
N LEU A 215 27.79 14.67 -8.02
CA LEU A 215 26.36 14.52 -7.73
C LEU A 215 25.52 15.01 -8.90
N LEU A 216 25.93 16.12 -9.54
CA LEU A 216 25.24 16.64 -10.75
C LEU A 216 25.38 15.69 -11.92
N GLU A 217 26.55 15.08 -12.13
CA GLU A 217 26.74 14.04 -13.16
C GLU A 217 25.85 12.82 -12.93
N GLU A 218 25.75 12.34 -11.67
CA GLU A 218 24.82 11.25 -11.35
C GLU A 218 23.37 11.68 -11.55
N ALA A 219 23.00 12.92 -11.20
CA ALA A 219 21.67 13.45 -11.43
C ALA A 219 21.27 13.41 -12.91
N VAL A 220 22.16 13.85 -13.82
CA VAL A 220 21.94 13.80 -15.25
C VAL A 220 21.82 12.36 -15.76
N ARG A 221 22.66 11.46 -15.25
CA ARG A 221 22.64 10.04 -15.61
C ARG A 221 21.33 9.36 -15.18
N GLU A 222 20.88 9.62 -13.97
CA GLU A 222 19.63 9.09 -13.46
C GLU A 222 18.41 9.73 -14.15
N ALA A 223 18.47 11.02 -14.54
CA ALA A 223 17.44 11.66 -15.34
C ALA A 223 17.32 11.02 -16.73
N ASN A 224 18.42 10.68 -17.38
CA ASN A 224 18.42 9.91 -18.62
C ASN A 224 17.78 8.54 -18.47
N ARG A 225 18.12 7.82 -17.40
CA ARG A 225 17.49 6.51 -17.11
C ARG A 225 16.01 6.64 -16.87
N ALA A 226 15.58 7.69 -16.16
CA ALA A 226 14.18 7.99 -15.93
C ALA A 226 13.42 8.26 -17.24
N LEU A 227 14.03 9.04 -18.14
CA LEU A 227 13.45 9.31 -19.44
C LEU A 227 13.28 8.05 -20.29
N LEU A 228 14.30 7.16 -20.29
CA LEU A 228 14.21 5.88 -20.98
C LEU A 228 13.12 4.98 -20.38
N TYR A 229 13.03 4.92 -19.05
CA TYR A 229 11.98 4.20 -18.36
C TYR A 229 10.58 4.70 -18.74
N HIS A 230 10.38 6.02 -18.76
CA HIS A 230 9.11 6.60 -19.15
C HIS A 230 8.74 6.29 -20.61
N ARG A 231 9.69 6.39 -21.54
CA ARG A 231 9.48 6.06 -22.97
C ARG A 231 9.12 4.59 -23.17
N GLN A 232 9.72 3.67 -22.41
CA GLN A 232 9.42 2.25 -22.50
C GLN A 232 8.06 1.89 -21.91
N ARG A 233 7.70 2.53 -20.79
CA ARG A 233 6.49 2.18 -20.04
C ARG A 233 5.23 2.90 -20.52
N TYR A 234 5.37 4.10 -21.03
CA TYR A 234 4.28 4.99 -21.39
C TYR A 234 4.45 5.51 -22.83
N GLN A 235 4.37 4.60 -23.80
CA GLN A 235 4.64 4.87 -25.21
C GLN A 235 3.77 6.00 -25.81
N GLU A 236 2.57 6.22 -25.27
CA GLU A 236 1.63 7.26 -25.70
C GLU A 236 1.65 8.52 -24.83
N ALA A 237 2.48 8.55 -23.80
CA ALA A 237 2.56 9.72 -22.94
C ALA A 237 3.36 10.83 -23.66
N GLY A 238 2.80 12.03 -23.63
CA GLY A 238 3.45 13.23 -24.15
C GLY A 238 4.81 13.55 -23.51
N GLU A 239 5.25 14.78 -23.62
CA GLU A 239 6.52 15.23 -23.04
C GLU A 239 6.58 14.98 -21.54
N VAL A 240 7.73 14.50 -21.08
CA VAL A 240 8.01 14.30 -19.64
C VAL A 240 8.46 15.61 -19.03
N GLY A 241 7.68 16.18 -18.13
CA GLY A 241 8.07 17.36 -17.37
C GLY A 241 9.11 17.00 -16.31
N PHE A 242 10.23 17.73 -16.25
CA PHE A 242 11.20 17.62 -15.17
C PHE A 242 11.12 18.82 -14.24
N LEU A 243 10.96 18.55 -12.95
CA LEU A 243 10.86 19.53 -11.89
C LEU A 243 12.07 19.42 -10.96
N LEU A 244 12.77 20.52 -10.78
CA LEU A 244 13.92 20.60 -9.90
C LEU A 244 13.52 21.13 -8.53
N SER A 245 14.01 20.46 -7.50
CA SER A 245 13.81 20.83 -6.09
C SER A 245 15.09 20.51 -5.30
N GLY A 246 15.23 21.01 -4.10
CA GLY A 246 16.35 20.69 -3.23
C GLY A 246 17.09 21.92 -2.69
N GLU A 247 18.38 21.76 -2.42
CA GLU A 247 19.15 22.77 -1.69
C GLU A 247 19.88 23.77 -2.61
N LYS A 248 20.49 23.31 -3.67
CA LYS A 248 21.35 24.13 -4.58
C LYS A 248 21.66 23.42 -5.87
N GLY A 249 22.36 24.08 -6.77
CA GLY A 249 22.88 23.50 -8.01
C GLY A 249 21.90 23.48 -9.17
N PHE A 250 20.81 24.21 -9.09
CA PHE A 250 19.73 24.15 -10.07
C PHE A 250 20.13 24.68 -11.45
N GLU A 251 20.79 25.82 -11.52
CA GLU A 251 21.17 26.45 -12.80
C GLU A 251 22.13 25.57 -13.58
N GLU A 252 23.14 25.06 -12.94
CA GLU A 252 24.11 24.17 -13.55
C GLU A 252 23.44 22.86 -13.99
N LEU A 253 22.58 22.30 -13.16
CA LEU A 253 21.85 21.09 -13.50
C LEU A 253 20.90 21.31 -14.69
N GLN A 254 20.20 22.44 -14.76
CA GLN A 254 19.36 22.79 -15.90
C GLN A 254 20.16 22.83 -17.19
N ILE A 255 21.32 23.49 -17.19
CA ILE A 255 22.19 23.60 -18.36
C ILE A 255 22.70 22.21 -18.77
N ARG A 256 23.14 21.37 -17.84
CA ARG A 256 23.63 20.02 -18.13
C ARG A 256 22.50 19.12 -18.66
N LEU A 257 21.32 19.13 -18.05
CA LEU A 257 20.16 18.37 -18.51
C LEU A 257 19.76 18.77 -19.94
N GLN A 258 19.65 20.07 -20.22
CA GLN A 258 19.35 20.56 -21.56
C GLN A 258 20.38 20.11 -22.59
N ARG A 259 21.68 20.25 -22.27
CA ARG A 259 22.78 19.91 -23.18
C ARG A 259 22.87 18.40 -23.46
N GLU A 260 22.72 17.56 -22.41
CA GLU A 260 23.01 16.13 -22.51
C GLU A 260 21.78 15.29 -22.82
N THR A 261 20.60 15.76 -22.49
CA THR A 261 19.34 15.00 -22.62
C THR A 261 18.30 15.69 -23.50
N GLY A 262 18.48 16.97 -23.77
CA GLY A 262 17.47 17.81 -24.43
C GLY A 262 16.29 18.18 -23.54
N ILE A 263 16.31 17.79 -22.25
CA ILE A 263 15.22 18.03 -21.30
C ILE A 263 15.29 19.48 -20.81
N GLN A 264 14.17 20.20 -20.91
CA GLN A 264 13.96 21.45 -20.19
C GLN A 264 13.42 21.13 -18.80
N ALA A 265 14.25 21.34 -17.79
CA ALA A 265 13.84 21.14 -16.40
C ALA A 265 13.45 22.48 -15.77
N GLU A 266 12.34 22.51 -15.07
CA GLU A 266 11.82 23.70 -14.40
C GLU A 266 12.07 23.64 -12.89
N LEU A 267 12.44 24.77 -12.29
CA LEU A 267 12.52 24.88 -10.84
C LEU A 267 11.10 24.89 -10.25
N VAL A 268 10.88 24.07 -9.25
CA VAL A 268 9.59 24.02 -8.55
C VAL A 268 9.28 25.39 -7.95
N ARG A 269 8.07 25.88 -8.22
CA ARG A 269 7.55 27.16 -7.69
C ARG A 269 6.30 26.95 -6.85
N THR A 270 5.97 27.94 -6.03
CA THR A 270 4.73 27.93 -5.25
C THR A 270 3.51 27.88 -6.15
N GLY A 271 2.67 26.85 -6.00
CA GLY A 271 1.44 26.68 -6.75
C GLY A 271 0.22 27.31 -6.09
N LEU A 272 -0.91 27.27 -6.81
CA LEU A 272 -2.21 27.78 -6.33
C LEU A 272 -2.75 27.00 -5.11
N GLY A 273 -2.25 25.80 -4.86
CA GLY A 273 -2.63 25.01 -3.68
C GLY A 273 -1.98 25.44 -2.37
N LEU A 274 -1.10 26.48 -2.39
CA LEU A 274 -0.42 26.98 -1.20
C LEU A 274 -0.99 28.34 -0.77
N ASP A 275 -1.40 28.44 0.49
CA ASP A 275 -1.79 29.69 1.11
C ASP A 275 -0.66 30.18 2.03
N LEU A 276 0.06 31.21 1.57
CA LEU A 276 1.18 31.83 2.26
C LEU A 276 0.74 33.11 3.00
N SER A 277 -0.54 33.49 2.98
CA SER A 277 -1.03 34.70 3.62
C SER A 277 -0.71 34.79 5.13
N PRO A 278 -0.66 33.66 5.90
CA PRO A 278 -0.29 33.75 7.30
C PRO A 278 1.17 34.16 7.56
N LEU A 279 2.05 34.00 6.56
CA LEU A 279 3.47 34.39 6.67
C LEU A 279 3.69 35.90 6.60
N GLY A 280 2.72 36.67 6.07
CA GLY A 280 2.87 38.11 5.90
C GLY A 280 4.08 38.47 5.02
N GLU A 281 4.94 39.38 5.51
CA GLU A 281 6.15 39.81 4.78
C GLU A 281 7.15 38.68 4.51
N ARG A 282 7.15 37.61 5.32
CA ARG A 282 8.03 36.44 5.14
C ARG A 282 7.62 35.52 3.98
N ALA A 283 6.46 35.78 3.38
CA ALA A 283 6.00 34.96 2.23
C ALA A 283 6.95 35.05 1.04
N ASN A 284 7.60 36.19 0.78
CA ASN A 284 8.57 36.33 -0.31
C ASN A 284 9.84 35.54 -0.02
N ILE A 285 10.35 35.58 1.21
CA ILE A 285 11.51 34.78 1.64
C ILE A 285 11.20 33.29 1.46
N PHE A 286 9.98 32.87 1.82
CA PHE A 286 9.58 31.48 1.63
C PHE A 286 9.51 31.07 0.17
N ARG A 287 9.04 31.97 -0.73
CA ARG A 287 9.01 31.69 -2.18
C ARG A 287 10.40 31.48 -2.76
N ASP A 288 11.38 32.26 -2.31
CA ASP A 288 12.77 32.14 -2.77
C ASP A 288 13.40 30.80 -2.28
N LEU A 289 13.07 30.40 -1.06
CA LEU A 289 13.58 29.15 -0.46
C LEU A 289 12.70 27.92 -0.78
N PHE A 290 11.57 28.13 -1.48
CA PHE A 290 10.55 27.11 -1.69
C PHE A 290 11.08 25.77 -2.22
N PRO A 291 12.00 25.73 -3.21
CA PRO A 291 12.52 24.45 -3.72
C PRO A 291 13.10 23.55 -2.64
N SER A 292 13.66 24.11 -1.58
CA SER A 292 14.25 23.34 -0.46
C SER A 292 13.22 22.89 0.58
N PHE A 293 11.99 23.40 0.55
CA PHE A 293 10.93 23.10 1.52
C PHE A 293 9.88 22.08 1.04
N LEU A 294 10.09 21.48 -0.12
CA LEU A 294 9.12 20.55 -0.70
C LEU A 294 8.84 19.35 0.22
N ILE A 295 9.89 18.80 0.83
CA ILE A 295 9.77 17.65 1.75
C ILE A 295 9.00 18.02 3.02
N PRO A 296 9.36 19.06 3.81
CA PRO A 296 8.58 19.40 5.00
C PRO A 296 7.15 19.83 4.70
N LEU A 297 6.87 20.45 3.55
CA LEU A 297 5.50 20.69 3.08
C LEU A 297 4.72 19.41 2.83
N GLY A 298 5.35 18.47 2.14
CA GLY A 298 4.75 17.16 1.89
C GLY A 298 4.49 16.36 3.15
N LEU A 299 5.30 16.53 4.20
CA LEU A 299 5.05 15.95 5.52
C LEU A 299 3.79 16.54 6.17
N VAL A 300 3.63 17.85 6.10
CA VAL A 300 2.40 18.50 6.56
C VAL A 300 1.21 17.94 5.79
N ALA A 301 1.29 17.89 4.46
CA ALA A 301 0.22 17.36 3.61
C ALA A 301 -0.14 15.91 3.97
N ALA A 302 0.87 15.06 4.12
CA ALA A 302 0.71 13.63 4.42
C ALA A 302 0.02 13.39 5.78
N ALA A 303 0.27 14.24 6.77
CA ALA A 303 -0.31 14.10 8.11
C ALA A 303 -1.84 14.28 8.14
N TYR A 304 -2.42 14.91 7.11
CA TYR A 304 -3.88 15.11 6.99
C TYR A 304 -4.57 14.01 6.16
N LEU A 305 -3.83 13.09 5.58
CA LEU A 305 -4.40 11.98 4.81
C LEU A 305 -4.80 10.82 5.72
N PRO A 306 -6.06 10.36 5.69
CA PRO A 306 -6.54 9.33 6.62
C PRO A 306 -5.95 7.94 6.36
N ALA A 307 -5.61 7.63 5.11
CA ALA A 307 -5.16 6.33 4.66
C ALA A 307 -3.73 6.32 4.10
N GLY A 308 -2.94 7.35 4.44
CA GLY A 308 -1.55 7.43 3.97
C GLY A 308 -0.60 6.53 4.77
N ILE A 309 0.55 6.24 4.18
CA ILE A 309 1.62 5.45 4.81
C ILE A 309 2.14 6.16 6.05
N ASN A 310 1.94 5.54 7.20
CA ASN A 310 2.42 6.02 8.50
C ASN A 310 3.15 4.90 9.25
N LEU A 311 4.45 5.04 9.40
CA LEU A 311 5.34 4.10 10.07
C LEU A 311 5.49 4.36 11.57
N ALA A 312 4.90 5.44 12.12
CA ALA A 312 4.93 5.68 13.56
C ALA A 312 4.13 4.60 14.30
N PRO A 313 4.58 4.17 15.50
CA PRO A 313 3.83 3.23 16.33
C PRO A 313 2.44 3.76 16.68
N LYS A 314 1.40 2.94 16.52
CA LYS A 314 -0.01 3.34 16.75
C LYS A 314 -0.23 3.97 18.12
N ALA A 315 0.41 3.42 19.16
CA ALA A 315 0.31 3.90 20.55
C ALA A 315 0.94 5.30 20.77
N ALA A 316 1.89 5.70 19.92
CA ALA A 316 2.60 6.98 20.05
C ALA A 316 1.97 8.12 19.22
N ARG A 317 1.07 7.80 18.29
CA ARG A 317 0.49 8.78 17.35
C ARG A 317 -0.40 9.79 18.06
N LYS A 318 -0.17 11.07 17.79
CA LYS A 318 -1.11 12.12 18.15
C LYS A 318 -2.04 12.37 16.95
N PRO A 319 -3.35 12.13 17.08
CA PRO A 319 -4.27 12.33 15.96
C PRO A 319 -4.30 13.82 15.56
N VAL A 320 -4.23 14.06 14.26
CA VAL A 320 -4.42 15.38 13.68
C VAL A 320 -5.93 15.62 13.58
N SER A 321 -6.43 16.59 14.35
CA SER A 321 -7.85 16.91 14.34
C SER A 321 -8.23 17.63 13.04
N LYS A 322 -9.12 17.03 12.26
CA LYS A 322 -9.72 17.65 11.06
C LYS A 322 -10.88 18.60 11.39
N ARG A 323 -11.15 18.84 12.66
CA ARG A 323 -12.28 19.70 13.04
C ARG A 323 -12.00 21.12 12.57
N PRO A 324 -12.86 21.72 11.74
CA PRO A 324 -12.80 23.14 11.49
C PRO A 324 -12.90 23.84 12.84
N SER A 325 -11.98 24.75 13.11
CA SER A 325 -12.08 25.61 14.29
C SER A 325 -13.29 26.53 14.09
N ILE A 326 -14.36 26.23 14.76
CA ILE A 326 -15.45 27.21 14.92
C ILE A 326 -14.93 28.21 15.92
N ASP A 327 -14.69 29.42 15.45
CA ASP A 327 -14.31 30.53 16.31
C ASP A 327 -15.52 30.91 17.19
N LEU A 328 -15.51 30.40 18.42
CA LEU A 328 -16.56 30.68 19.41
C LEU A 328 -16.52 32.09 19.97
N SER A 329 -15.61 32.94 19.51
CA SER A 329 -15.57 34.34 19.96
C SER A 329 -16.83 35.13 19.54
N TYR A 330 -17.53 34.69 18.51
CA TYR A 330 -18.84 35.23 18.10
C TYR A 330 -19.99 34.82 19.03
N PHE A 331 -19.82 33.86 19.92
CA PHE A 331 -20.86 33.35 20.83
C PHE A 331 -20.89 34.09 22.18
N LYS A 332 -20.37 35.32 22.27
CA LYS A 332 -20.47 36.12 23.49
C LYS A 332 -21.86 36.69 23.78
N GLN A 333 -22.83 36.48 22.91
CA GLN A 333 -24.19 36.90 23.13
C GLN A 333 -25.11 35.73 23.46
N PRO A 334 -25.71 35.63 24.66
CA PRO A 334 -26.60 34.52 25.05
C PRO A 334 -27.85 34.43 24.18
N VAL A 335 -28.21 35.48 23.46
CA VAL A 335 -29.37 35.52 22.54
C VAL A 335 -29.18 34.62 21.34
N LEU A 336 -27.95 34.46 20.83
CA LEU A 336 -27.68 33.59 19.69
C LEU A 336 -27.79 32.09 20.05
N ALA A 337 -27.42 31.73 21.27
CA ALA A 337 -27.57 30.36 21.78
C ALA A 337 -29.04 29.95 21.89
N LEU A 338 -29.93 30.89 22.23
CA LEU A 338 -31.37 30.68 22.39
C LEU A 338 -32.08 30.45 21.03
N ILE A 339 -31.54 31.02 19.94
CA ILE A 339 -32.05 30.81 18.57
C ILE A 339 -31.48 29.52 17.97
N LEU A 340 -30.22 29.20 18.26
CA LEU A 340 -29.57 28.01 17.67
C LEU A 340 -29.97 26.70 18.34
N LEU A 341 -30.36 26.74 19.62
CA LEU A 341 -30.76 25.51 20.34
C LEU A 341 -32.01 24.85 19.75
N PRO A 342 -33.14 25.55 19.44
CA PRO A 342 -34.28 24.95 18.77
C PRO A 342 -33.96 24.56 17.31
N LEU A 343 -33.10 25.29 16.61
CA LEU A 343 -32.65 24.91 15.26
C LEU A 343 -31.86 23.60 15.29
N PHE A 344 -30.96 23.44 16.24
CA PHE A 344 -30.18 22.20 16.42
C PHE A 344 -31.07 21.03 16.82
N LEU A 345 -32.07 21.26 17.70
CA LEU A 345 -33.04 20.25 18.08
C LEU A 345 -33.94 19.84 16.89
N GLY A 346 -34.33 20.80 16.06
CA GLY A 346 -35.12 20.55 14.84
C GLY A 346 -34.33 19.73 13.81
N VAL A 347 -33.05 20.08 13.58
CA VAL A 347 -32.19 19.30 12.68
C VAL A 347 -31.96 17.89 13.21
N HIS A 348 -31.76 17.74 14.53
CA HIS A 348 -31.55 16.43 15.15
C HIS A 348 -32.80 15.54 15.05
N LEU A 349 -34.01 16.11 15.22
CA LEU A 349 -35.27 15.42 15.03
C LEU A 349 -35.49 15.00 13.55
N ILE A 350 -35.13 15.88 12.60
CA ILE A 350 -35.22 15.55 11.16
C ILE A 350 -34.25 14.42 10.82
N LEU A 351 -33.02 14.47 11.32
CA LEU A 351 -32.02 13.42 11.11
C LEU A 351 -32.48 12.08 11.73
N ALA A 352 -33.02 12.09 12.93
CA ALA A 352 -33.54 10.89 13.58
C ALA A 352 -34.75 10.31 12.84
N PHE A 353 -35.61 11.16 12.27
CA PHE A 353 -36.72 10.73 11.47
C PHE A 353 -36.28 10.13 10.11
N THR A 354 -35.33 10.78 9.45
CA THR A 354 -34.77 10.28 8.20
C THR A 354 -34.02 8.97 8.42
N GLU A 355 -33.27 8.82 9.51
CA GLU A 355 -32.55 7.59 9.84
C GLU A 355 -33.51 6.41 10.04
N ARG A 356 -34.62 6.61 10.76
CA ARG A 356 -35.66 5.57 10.91
C ARG A 356 -36.35 5.23 9.57
N HIS A 357 -36.56 6.23 8.73
CA HIS A 357 -37.15 6.01 7.41
C HIS A 357 -36.20 5.22 6.49
N TYR A 358 -34.91 5.56 6.50
CA TYR A 358 -33.88 4.83 5.74
C TYR A 358 -33.67 3.42 6.26
N GLN A 359 -33.72 3.18 7.55
CA GLN A 359 -33.63 1.83 8.12
C GLN A 359 -34.81 0.95 7.65
N GLY A 360 -36.04 1.50 7.59
CA GLY A 360 -37.19 0.80 7.03
C GLY A 360 -37.00 0.44 5.56
N LEU A 361 -36.53 1.38 4.74
CA LEU A 361 -36.23 1.15 3.33
C LEU A 361 -35.07 0.14 3.09
N LEU A 362 -34.07 0.13 3.96
CA LEU A 362 -32.98 -0.85 3.91
C LEU A 362 -33.48 -2.25 4.27
N GLN A 363 -34.40 -2.35 5.23
CA GLN A 363 -34.99 -3.62 5.65
C GLN A 363 -35.88 -4.21 4.55
N ASP A 364 -36.67 -3.36 3.87
CA ASP A 364 -37.45 -3.77 2.71
C ASP A 364 -36.58 -4.18 1.52
N ARG A 365 -35.48 -3.47 1.27
CA ARG A 365 -34.52 -3.87 0.26
C ARG A 365 -33.80 -5.18 0.62
N SER A 366 -33.41 -5.38 1.87
CA SER A 366 -32.78 -6.63 2.31
C SER A 366 -33.73 -7.83 2.15
N ASN A 367 -35.02 -7.66 2.42
CA ASN A 367 -36.02 -8.68 2.20
C ASN A 367 -36.22 -8.99 0.70
N LEU A 368 -36.21 -7.95 -0.14
CA LEU A 368 -36.22 -8.10 -1.60
C LEU A 368 -34.98 -8.84 -2.12
N TYR A 369 -33.80 -8.47 -1.64
CA TYR A 369 -32.56 -9.17 -1.99
C TYR A 369 -32.56 -10.65 -1.55
N ALA A 370 -33.11 -10.94 -0.37
CA ALA A 370 -33.26 -12.33 0.10
C ALA A 370 -34.21 -13.14 -0.78
N GLN A 371 -35.28 -12.54 -1.30
CA GLN A 371 -36.21 -13.20 -2.22
C GLN A 371 -35.59 -13.46 -3.61
N TRP A 372 -34.73 -12.53 -4.11
CA TRP A 372 -34.15 -12.62 -5.45
C TRP A 372 -32.78 -13.27 -5.48
N SER A 373 -32.14 -13.50 -4.32
CA SER A 373 -30.81 -14.08 -4.24
C SER A 373 -30.68 -15.44 -4.95
N PRO A 374 -31.62 -16.38 -4.82
CA PRO A 374 -31.50 -17.64 -5.54
C PRO A 374 -31.65 -17.50 -7.07
N ALA A 375 -32.44 -16.52 -7.53
CA ALA A 375 -32.59 -16.24 -8.97
C ALA A 375 -31.32 -15.57 -9.55
N ILE A 376 -30.68 -14.71 -8.78
CA ILE A 376 -29.42 -14.05 -9.17
C ILE A 376 -28.28 -15.06 -9.24
N GLN A 377 -28.18 -15.97 -8.27
CA GLN A 377 -27.18 -17.04 -8.28
C GLN A 377 -27.38 -17.97 -9.49
N GLY A 378 -28.60 -18.36 -9.80
CA GLY A 378 -28.90 -19.17 -10.99
C GLY A 378 -28.62 -18.46 -12.32
N ALA A 379 -28.78 -17.13 -12.37
CA ALA A 379 -28.46 -16.33 -13.54
C ALA A 379 -26.93 -16.17 -13.73
N GLU A 380 -26.20 -16.04 -12.63
CA GLU A 380 -24.74 -15.93 -12.64
C GLU A 380 -24.07 -17.23 -13.03
N GLU A 381 -24.56 -18.37 -12.53
CA GLU A 381 -24.14 -19.70 -12.96
C GLU A 381 -24.40 -19.93 -14.46
N SER A 382 -25.57 -19.50 -14.96
CA SER A 382 -25.91 -19.60 -16.38
C SER A 382 -25.05 -18.70 -17.26
N ARG A 383 -24.59 -17.55 -16.74
CA ARG A 383 -23.67 -16.63 -17.42
C ARG A 383 -22.26 -17.22 -17.54
N VAL A 384 -21.75 -17.79 -16.44
CA VAL A 384 -20.46 -18.47 -16.40
C VAL A 384 -20.43 -19.66 -17.33
N LEU A 385 -21.52 -20.43 -17.41
CA LEU A 385 -21.64 -21.55 -18.35
C LEU A 385 -21.60 -21.08 -19.82
N ARG A 386 -22.33 -20.02 -20.19
CA ARG A 386 -22.30 -19.44 -21.54
C ARG A 386 -20.95 -18.83 -21.93
N GLU A 387 -20.24 -18.24 -20.97
CA GLU A 387 -18.92 -17.68 -21.20
C GLU A 387 -17.87 -18.78 -21.42
N ASN A 388 -18.00 -19.90 -20.69
CA ASN A 388 -17.19 -21.09 -20.88
C ASN A 388 -17.48 -21.77 -22.24
N GLU A 389 -18.73 -21.82 -22.70
CA GLU A 389 -19.09 -22.31 -24.04
C GLU A 389 -18.50 -21.43 -25.16
N LYS A 390 -18.48 -20.10 -25.00
CA LYS A 390 -17.84 -19.18 -25.96
C LYS A 390 -16.34 -19.37 -26.04
N LEU A 391 -15.68 -19.55 -24.90
CA LEU A 391 -14.23 -19.83 -24.84
C LEU A 391 -13.88 -21.17 -25.49
N LEU A 392 -14.74 -22.18 -25.32
CA LEU A 392 -14.63 -23.48 -25.99
C LEU A 392 -14.77 -23.35 -27.52
N ALA A 393 -15.76 -22.57 -27.97
CA ALA A 393 -15.98 -22.36 -29.41
C ALA A 393 -14.81 -21.58 -30.06
N GLN A 394 -14.20 -20.63 -29.35
CA GLN A 394 -13.01 -19.92 -29.82
C GLN A 394 -11.74 -20.79 -29.85
N SER A 395 -11.58 -21.71 -28.91
CA SER A 395 -10.42 -22.63 -28.89
C SER A 395 -10.50 -23.74 -29.97
N MET A 396 -11.70 -24.10 -30.39
CA MET A 396 -11.91 -25.05 -31.47
C MET A 396 -11.70 -24.47 -32.89
N GLY A 397 -11.73 -23.13 -33.03
CA GLY A 397 -11.56 -22.44 -34.31
C GLY A 397 -10.12 -22.18 -34.75
N SER A 398 -9.12 -22.32 -33.89
CA SER A 398 -7.71 -22.09 -34.20
C SER A 398 -6.97 -23.43 -34.33
N GLY A 399 -6.93 -23.96 -35.54
CA GLY A 399 -6.29 -25.24 -35.90
C GLY A 399 -4.77 -25.27 -35.71
N ARG A 400 -4.29 -25.27 -34.47
CA ARG A 400 -2.95 -25.68 -34.08
C ARG A 400 -3.05 -26.62 -32.88
N VAL A 401 -3.16 -27.91 -33.20
CA VAL A 401 -3.16 -29.02 -32.24
C VAL A 401 -1.70 -29.26 -31.81
N GLY A 402 -1.39 -29.13 -30.53
CA GLY A 402 -0.16 -29.66 -29.96
C GLY A 402 0.27 -29.14 -28.60
N GLU A 403 0.37 -27.82 -28.39
CA GLU A 403 0.95 -27.28 -27.14
C GLU A 403 -0.02 -26.48 -26.24
N THR A 404 -1.10 -26.00 -26.81
CA THR A 404 -2.07 -25.13 -26.10
C THR A 404 -3.01 -25.89 -25.17
N SER A 405 -3.12 -27.18 -25.38
CA SER A 405 -4.09 -28.08 -24.72
C SER A 405 -3.77 -28.35 -23.25
N TRP A 406 -2.49 -28.49 -22.91
CA TRP A 406 -2.05 -28.80 -21.55
C TRP A 406 -2.27 -27.62 -20.58
N VAL A 407 -2.00 -26.40 -21.04
CA VAL A 407 -2.20 -25.18 -20.25
C VAL A 407 -3.68 -25.01 -19.90
N VAL A 408 -4.57 -25.35 -20.84
CA VAL A 408 -6.02 -25.30 -20.62
C VAL A 408 -6.45 -26.34 -19.59
N LEU A 409 -5.92 -27.56 -19.69
CA LEU A 409 -6.21 -28.64 -18.73
C LEU A 409 -5.78 -28.27 -17.31
N PHE A 410 -4.55 -27.76 -17.16
CA PHE A 410 -4.06 -27.30 -15.85
C PHE A 410 -4.89 -26.14 -15.29
N LYS A 411 -5.30 -25.21 -16.14
CA LYS A 411 -6.14 -24.07 -15.75
C LYS A 411 -7.54 -24.52 -15.31
N VAL A 412 -8.10 -25.53 -15.99
CA VAL A 412 -9.39 -26.12 -15.60
C VAL A 412 -9.26 -26.85 -14.26
N LEU A 413 -8.23 -27.68 -14.09
CA LEU A 413 -7.98 -28.38 -12.83
C LEU A 413 -7.77 -27.43 -11.65
N SER A 414 -7.00 -26.35 -11.84
CA SER A 414 -6.78 -25.35 -10.79
C SER A 414 -8.03 -24.57 -10.40
N ARG A 415 -8.99 -24.40 -11.34
CA ARG A 415 -10.27 -23.75 -11.05
C ARG A 415 -11.27 -24.66 -10.36
N LEU A 416 -11.20 -25.96 -10.65
CA LEU A 416 -12.10 -26.96 -10.06
C LEU A 416 -11.66 -27.41 -8.66
N ALA A 417 -10.37 -27.24 -8.33
CA ALA A 417 -9.82 -27.63 -7.04
C ALA A 417 -10.24 -26.65 -5.94
N PRO A 418 -11.03 -27.07 -4.95
CA PRO A 418 -11.31 -26.24 -3.77
C PRO A 418 -10.04 -26.06 -2.91
N ASN A 419 -10.04 -25.05 -2.05
CA ASN A 419 -8.86 -24.69 -1.22
C ASN A 419 -8.40 -25.82 -0.29
N GLU A 420 -9.30 -26.70 0.09
CA GLU A 420 -9.06 -27.82 0.98
C GLU A 420 -8.42 -29.05 0.27
N LEU A 421 -8.32 -28.99 -1.08
CA LEU A 421 -7.87 -30.10 -1.90
C LEU A 421 -6.42 -29.90 -2.36
N VAL A 422 -5.59 -30.89 -2.13
CA VAL A 422 -4.19 -30.91 -2.58
C VAL A 422 -4.00 -32.10 -3.52
N LEU A 423 -3.57 -31.84 -4.75
CA LEU A 423 -3.15 -32.87 -5.70
C LEU A 423 -1.68 -33.23 -5.44
N HIS A 424 -1.41 -34.51 -5.21
CA HIS A 424 -0.05 -35.01 -4.95
C HIS A 424 0.66 -35.47 -6.22
N SER A 425 -0.09 -36.06 -7.13
CA SER A 425 0.46 -36.52 -8.42
C SER A 425 -0.59 -36.49 -9.51
N MET A 426 -0.13 -36.21 -10.70
CA MET A 426 -0.89 -36.37 -11.94
C MET A 426 -0.09 -37.22 -12.91
N GLY A 427 -0.62 -38.39 -13.26
CA GLY A 427 -0.06 -39.27 -14.24
C GLY A 427 -0.79 -39.11 -15.59
N LEU A 428 -0.02 -39.05 -16.65
CA LEU A 428 -0.52 -38.91 -18.02
C LEU A 428 0.07 -40.02 -18.89
N GLN A 429 -0.79 -40.83 -19.46
CA GLN A 429 -0.36 -41.93 -20.31
C GLN A 429 -1.19 -41.94 -21.60
N ARG A 430 -0.54 -41.98 -22.74
CA ARG A 430 -1.21 -42.06 -24.04
C ARG A 430 -1.52 -43.51 -24.39
N ASP A 431 -2.78 -43.84 -24.62
CA ASP A 431 -3.18 -45.10 -25.16
C ASP A 431 -2.88 -45.11 -26.67
N LYS A 432 -1.86 -45.87 -27.05
CA LYS A 432 -1.39 -45.95 -28.46
C LYS A 432 -2.42 -46.58 -29.41
N GLY A 433 -3.43 -47.29 -28.89
CA GLY A 433 -4.45 -47.96 -29.70
C GLY A 433 -5.70 -47.13 -29.99
N LYS A 434 -6.01 -46.14 -29.15
CA LYS A 434 -7.28 -45.39 -29.21
C LYS A 434 -7.11 -43.86 -29.37
N GLY A 435 -5.86 -43.33 -29.39
CA GLY A 435 -5.61 -41.90 -29.52
C GLY A 435 -6.11 -41.05 -28.33
N VAL A 436 -6.37 -41.69 -27.20
CA VAL A 436 -6.95 -41.08 -25.99
C VAL A 436 -5.87 -40.99 -24.94
N TRP A 437 -5.92 -39.92 -24.14
CA TRP A 437 -5.04 -39.77 -22.98
C TRP A 437 -5.73 -40.30 -21.72
N LEU A 438 -5.02 -41.12 -20.97
CA LEU A 438 -5.39 -41.56 -19.64
C LEU A 438 -4.77 -40.60 -18.63
N VAL A 439 -5.63 -39.94 -17.85
CA VAL A 439 -5.25 -38.99 -16.80
C VAL A 439 -5.53 -39.65 -15.46
N ASN A 440 -4.51 -39.78 -14.63
CA ASN A 440 -4.64 -40.30 -13.26
C ASN A 440 -4.34 -39.18 -12.27
N LEU A 441 -5.32 -38.80 -11.46
CA LEU A 441 -5.22 -37.76 -10.46
C LEU A 441 -5.23 -38.37 -9.07
N LYS A 442 -4.17 -38.15 -8.27
CA LYS A 442 -4.12 -38.55 -6.86
C LYS A 442 -3.97 -37.33 -5.98
N GLY A 443 -4.77 -37.26 -4.95
CA GLY A 443 -4.77 -36.15 -4.04
C GLY A 443 -5.41 -36.46 -2.70
N GLN A 444 -5.47 -35.45 -1.87
CA GLN A 444 -6.15 -35.50 -0.58
C GLN A 444 -6.94 -34.22 -0.32
N VAL A 445 -8.01 -34.37 0.45
CA VAL A 445 -8.77 -33.23 1.00
C VAL A 445 -8.60 -33.27 2.52
N ILE A 446 -8.23 -32.16 3.10
CA ILE A 446 -8.07 -32.01 4.56
C ILE A 446 -9.01 -30.91 5.05
N SER A 447 -9.91 -31.26 5.98
CA SER A 447 -10.88 -30.32 6.55
C SER A 447 -11.10 -30.60 8.04
N PRO A 448 -11.57 -29.62 8.82
CA PRO A 448 -11.84 -29.78 10.23
C PRO A 448 -12.91 -30.87 10.51
N ASP A 449 -13.83 -31.09 9.61
CA ASP A 449 -14.91 -32.08 9.76
C ASP A 449 -15.12 -32.93 8.50
N SER A 450 -15.73 -34.11 8.69
CA SER A 450 -15.97 -35.08 7.64
C SER A 450 -16.96 -34.60 6.56
N TYR A 451 -17.95 -33.79 6.94
CA TYR A 451 -18.96 -33.28 6.01
C TYR A 451 -18.36 -32.28 5.04
N THR A 452 -17.57 -31.34 5.55
CA THR A 452 -16.88 -30.32 4.73
C THR A 452 -15.86 -30.99 3.80
N ALA A 453 -15.11 -31.99 4.30
CA ALA A 453 -14.17 -32.76 3.48
C ALA A 453 -14.88 -33.50 2.32
N GLN A 454 -15.99 -34.18 2.60
CA GLN A 454 -16.78 -34.86 1.59
C GLN A 454 -17.42 -33.91 0.61
N SER A 455 -17.94 -32.76 1.08
CA SER A 455 -18.55 -31.73 0.23
C SER A 455 -17.51 -31.12 -0.71
N ALA A 456 -16.31 -30.82 -0.24
CA ALA A 456 -15.21 -30.31 -1.05
C ALA A 456 -14.78 -31.33 -2.12
N PHE A 457 -14.62 -32.60 -1.73
CA PHE A 457 -14.32 -33.67 -2.69
C PHE A 457 -15.42 -33.84 -3.72
N ASN A 458 -16.69 -33.86 -3.30
CA ASN A 458 -17.82 -34.03 -4.22
C ASN A 458 -17.92 -32.86 -5.22
N ARG A 459 -17.68 -31.62 -4.80
CA ARG A 459 -17.63 -30.46 -5.72
C ARG A 459 -16.55 -30.64 -6.77
N PHE A 460 -15.37 -31.04 -6.38
CA PHE A 460 -14.27 -31.31 -7.30
C PHE A 460 -14.61 -32.43 -8.29
N TYR A 461 -15.10 -33.57 -7.79
CA TYR A 461 -15.46 -34.73 -8.62
C TYR A 461 -16.60 -34.42 -9.58
N GLN A 462 -17.65 -33.72 -9.14
CA GLN A 462 -18.74 -33.28 -10.01
C GLN A 462 -18.24 -32.26 -11.05
N GLY A 463 -17.35 -31.36 -10.67
CA GLY A 463 -16.70 -30.42 -11.60
C GLY A 463 -15.93 -31.15 -12.70
N LEU A 464 -15.21 -32.21 -12.36
CA LEU A 464 -14.52 -33.06 -13.35
C LEU A 464 -15.53 -33.77 -14.28
N LYS A 465 -16.65 -34.25 -13.72
CA LYS A 465 -17.69 -34.99 -14.49
C LYS A 465 -18.42 -34.09 -15.49
N ILE A 466 -18.63 -32.83 -15.15
CA ILE A 466 -19.29 -31.83 -16.01
C ILE A 466 -18.29 -31.24 -17.02
N SER A 467 -17.01 -31.33 -16.75
CA SER A 467 -15.96 -30.79 -17.62
C SER A 467 -15.94 -31.51 -18.99
N PRO A 468 -15.94 -30.78 -20.10
CA PRO A 468 -15.91 -31.35 -21.45
C PRO A 468 -14.59 -32.03 -21.81
N TYR A 469 -13.58 -31.88 -20.95
CA TYR A 469 -12.24 -32.46 -21.18
C TYR A 469 -12.09 -33.88 -20.69
N PHE A 470 -13.03 -34.37 -19.87
CA PHE A 470 -12.96 -35.71 -19.29
C PHE A 470 -14.16 -36.55 -19.72
N GLU A 471 -13.88 -37.67 -20.35
CA GLU A 471 -14.84 -38.74 -20.62
C GLU A 471 -14.51 -39.93 -19.73
N ARG A 472 -15.50 -40.66 -19.24
CA ARG A 472 -15.32 -41.85 -18.41
C ARG A 472 -14.41 -41.62 -17.20
N LEU A 473 -14.97 -40.97 -16.18
CA LEU A 473 -14.33 -40.90 -14.87
C LEU A 473 -14.58 -42.18 -14.07
N GLU A 474 -13.51 -42.75 -13.59
CA GLU A 474 -13.53 -43.88 -12.68
C GLU A 474 -12.94 -43.43 -11.35
N LEU A 475 -13.75 -43.48 -10.29
CA LEU A 475 -13.32 -43.18 -8.93
C LEU A 475 -12.91 -44.47 -8.24
N LEU A 476 -11.67 -44.56 -7.79
CA LEU A 476 -11.22 -45.68 -6.98
C LEU A 476 -11.72 -45.50 -5.51
N PRO A 477 -11.73 -46.57 -4.70
CA PRO A 477 -12.18 -46.49 -3.31
C PRO A 477 -11.47 -45.38 -2.57
N LEU A 478 -12.27 -44.57 -1.84
CA LEU A 478 -11.77 -43.45 -1.02
C LEU A 478 -11.23 -43.99 0.30
N ASP A 479 -10.06 -43.50 0.72
CA ASP A 479 -9.53 -43.75 2.04
C ASP A 479 -9.82 -42.53 2.94
N ILE A 480 -10.65 -42.74 3.96
CA ILE A 480 -11.10 -41.71 4.88
C ILE A 480 -10.48 -41.98 6.25
N SER A 481 -9.61 -41.08 6.70
CA SER A 481 -8.95 -41.16 7.99
C SER A 481 -9.13 -39.87 8.80
N THR A 482 -9.25 -40.03 10.11
CA THR A 482 -9.25 -38.87 11.03
C THR A 482 -7.92 -38.84 11.80
N PHE A 483 -7.32 -37.68 11.92
CA PHE A 483 -6.08 -37.47 12.66
C PHE A 483 -6.16 -36.22 13.53
N SER A 484 -5.42 -36.21 14.62
CA SER A 484 -5.33 -35.04 15.49
C SER A 484 -4.04 -34.29 15.22
N GLU A 485 -4.15 -32.98 14.98
CA GLU A 485 -3.00 -32.10 14.82
C GLU A 485 -2.82 -31.26 16.09
N LYS A 486 -1.65 -31.37 16.72
CA LYS A 486 -1.28 -30.51 17.87
C LYS A 486 -0.88 -29.13 17.34
N VAL A 487 -1.56 -28.11 17.77
CA VAL A 487 -1.19 -26.72 17.50
C VAL A 487 0.02 -26.37 18.36
N GLY A 488 1.21 -26.31 17.74
CA GLY A 488 2.44 -25.82 18.35
C GLY A 488 3.57 -26.83 18.43
N GLY A 489 4.49 -26.81 17.46
CA GLY A 489 5.75 -27.55 17.56
C GLY A 489 6.49 -27.59 16.23
N GLN A 490 7.49 -26.74 16.08
CA GLN A 490 8.51 -26.87 15.04
C GLN A 490 9.20 -28.23 15.11
N GLU A 491 9.25 -28.95 14.02
CA GLU A 491 10.17 -30.08 13.85
C GLU A 491 11.62 -29.58 13.87
N THR A 492 12.31 -29.79 14.97
CA THR A 492 13.76 -29.86 14.98
C THR A 492 14.18 -31.32 15.05
N LYS A 493 14.69 -31.85 13.95
CA LYS A 493 15.55 -33.03 13.99
C LYS A 493 16.87 -32.62 14.60
N ASN A 494 17.23 -33.19 15.76
CA ASN A 494 18.55 -33.81 15.90
C ASN A 494 18.70 -34.55 17.26
N ALA A 495 19.48 -35.58 17.15
CA ALA A 495 19.82 -36.66 18.03
C ALA A 495 20.51 -36.25 19.35
N GLY A 496 20.25 -37.06 20.39
CA GLY A 496 21.30 -37.52 21.30
C GLY A 496 21.27 -37.01 22.75
N THR A 497 21.06 -37.95 23.64
CA THR A 497 21.46 -38.05 25.04
C THR A 497 20.58 -37.46 26.15
N SER A 498 20.16 -38.38 26.98
CA SER A 498 19.29 -38.32 28.18
C SER A 498 20.01 -37.82 29.44
N PRO A 499 19.37 -37.87 30.63
CA PRO A 499 18.81 -36.75 31.38
C PRO A 499 19.61 -36.49 32.69
N PRO A 500 19.22 -35.73 33.72
CA PRO A 500 18.04 -35.92 34.54
C PRO A 500 17.38 -34.70 35.24
N GLU A 501 16.14 -34.97 35.66
CA GLU A 501 15.44 -34.55 36.89
C GLU A 501 15.07 -33.10 37.24
N ALA A 502 13.77 -32.98 37.52
CA ALA A 502 13.05 -32.20 38.53
C ALA A 502 12.76 -30.72 38.27
N ALA A 503 11.51 -30.39 37.96
CA ALA A 503 10.57 -29.63 38.80
C ALA A 503 9.28 -29.26 38.07
N ALA A 504 8.24 -29.69 38.63
CA ALA A 504 6.82 -29.32 38.72
C ALA A 504 6.25 -28.14 37.92
N GLN A 505 5.10 -28.48 37.27
CA GLN A 505 3.85 -27.72 37.16
C GLN A 505 3.82 -26.40 36.36
N ALA A 506 3.31 -26.50 35.12
CA ALA A 506 2.21 -25.70 34.57
C ALA A 506 1.76 -26.31 33.23
N LYS A 507 0.55 -26.85 33.17
CA LYS A 507 -0.12 -27.27 31.93
C LYS A 507 -0.52 -26.04 31.13
N PRO A 508 -0.20 -25.95 29.83
CA PRO A 508 -1.04 -25.24 28.89
C PRO A 508 -1.96 -26.26 28.22
N GLU A 509 -3.25 -26.03 28.27
CA GLU A 509 -4.27 -26.73 27.50
C GLU A 509 -4.04 -26.44 26.03
N GLY A 510 -3.29 -27.28 25.34
CA GLY A 510 -3.20 -27.34 23.91
C GLY A 510 -4.38 -28.14 23.39
N GLY A 511 -5.39 -27.49 22.83
CA GLY A 511 -6.52 -28.14 22.18
C GLY A 511 -6.04 -28.94 20.96
N GLU A 512 -6.29 -30.27 20.98
CA GLU A 512 -6.15 -31.12 19.79
C GLU A 512 -7.29 -30.81 18.82
N ILE A 513 -6.95 -30.35 17.63
CA ILE A 513 -7.92 -30.16 16.54
C ILE A 513 -7.96 -31.45 15.74
N LYS A 514 -9.10 -32.16 15.79
CA LYS A 514 -9.35 -33.32 14.92
C LYS A 514 -9.62 -32.83 13.51
N LYS A 515 -8.89 -33.37 12.54
CA LYS A 515 -9.07 -33.12 11.11
C LYS A 515 -9.40 -34.41 10.39
N THR A 516 -10.23 -34.32 9.37
CA THR A 516 -10.56 -35.45 8.48
C THR A 516 -9.75 -35.31 7.20
N ARG A 517 -9.12 -36.41 6.78
CA ARG A 517 -8.40 -36.55 5.53
C ARG A 517 -9.12 -37.55 4.65
N ILE A 518 -9.41 -37.16 3.42
CA ILE A 518 -9.94 -38.04 2.36
C ILE A 518 -8.86 -38.14 1.30
N GLN A 519 -8.28 -39.32 1.12
CA GLN A 519 -7.37 -39.61 0.00
C GLN A 519 -8.18 -40.19 -1.17
N PHE A 520 -7.87 -39.73 -2.36
CA PHE A 520 -8.58 -40.15 -3.56
C PHE A 520 -7.64 -40.40 -4.73
N GLU A 521 -8.06 -41.30 -5.60
CA GLU A 521 -7.49 -41.53 -6.92
C GLU A 521 -8.62 -41.53 -7.96
N VAL A 522 -8.54 -40.65 -8.95
CA VAL A 522 -9.51 -40.52 -10.04
C VAL A 522 -8.79 -40.79 -11.35
N ARG A 523 -9.29 -41.76 -12.10
CA ARG A 523 -8.86 -42.06 -13.47
C ARG A 523 -9.87 -41.49 -14.45
N ALA A 524 -9.38 -40.78 -15.45
CA ALA A 524 -10.21 -40.19 -16.47
C ALA A 524 -9.62 -40.45 -17.86
N GLN A 525 -10.49 -40.55 -18.86
CA GLN A 525 -10.09 -40.53 -20.25
C GLN A 525 -10.35 -39.13 -20.79
N SER A 526 -9.38 -38.54 -21.47
CA SER A 526 -9.53 -37.24 -22.11
C SER A 526 -9.48 -37.42 -23.65
N ARG A 527 -10.49 -36.86 -24.35
CA ARG A 527 -10.49 -36.73 -25.79
C ARG A 527 -9.74 -35.46 -26.19
N GLY A 528 -8.75 -35.60 -27.05
CA GLY A 528 -8.19 -34.50 -27.81
C GLY A 528 -7.38 -33.47 -26.98
N ILE A 529 -6.36 -33.96 -26.27
CA ILE A 529 -5.27 -33.09 -25.82
C ILE A 529 -4.16 -33.07 -26.88
#